data_724bb97afdc8d97239e867b55167ace8
#
_entry.id   724bb97afdc8d97239e867b55167ace8
#
_cell.length_a   1.000
_cell.length_b   1.000
_cell.length_c   1.000
_cell.angle_alpha   90.00
_cell.angle_beta   90.00
_cell.angle_gamma   90.00
#
_symmetry.space_group_name_H-M   'P 1'
#
loop_
_entity.id
_entity.type
_entity.pdbx_description
1 polymer ?
#
loop_
_entity_poly.entity_id
_entity_poly.type
_entity_poly.pdbx_seq_one_letter_code
_entity_poly.pdbx_strand_id
1 'polypeptide(L)'
;MSMNHMIETIENEDGSITTRELATTDFYLFGTIRIPEKVAHIIAFIGAVFIAFLLINSCIELHKKFTQPNPFVSGPGALSSSEKYISFDGFAQRTYQPSEGEITYCDPDDHGRSTCAYGLLTPENREKGRNYQRHDVDFNPSGWPETNTYIEHFGPLWIKTPMLGTQLGGDFVPNNTITGTEHLDNSRPKGNAYDKNGLQYPEYLAAQYLDDQYNAQCPLYYAVTANYEADELIPRSLTVDIEACDQSISKRMIIHNVEATYDINYHTGETRR
;
A
#
# COMPACT_ATOMS: atom_id res chain seq x y z
N MET A 1 21.62 -30.17 44.77
CA MET A 1 21.61 -31.61 44.42
C MET A 1 21.97 -32.37 45.70
N SER A 2 21.06 -33.11 46.30
CA SER A 2 21.31 -33.95 47.46
C SER A 2 21.48 -35.38 46.93
N MET A 3 22.68 -35.93 47.10
CA MET A 3 22.90 -37.37 46.84
C MET A 3 22.38 -38.12 48.04
N ASN A 4 21.31 -38.86 47.90
CA ASN A 4 20.88 -39.85 48.86
C ASN A 4 21.56 -41.18 48.50
N HIS A 5 22.42 -41.66 49.38
CA HIS A 5 23.01 -42.97 49.25
C HIS A 5 22.00 -44.01 49.76
N MET A 6 21.56 -44.91 48.87
CA MET A 6 20.81 -46.09 49.26
C MET A 6 21.79 -47.24 49.45
N ILE A 7 21.72 -47.88 50.60
CA ILE A 7 22.49 -49.07 50.94
C ILE A 7 21.57 -50.26 50.74
N GLU A 8 21.93 -51.15 49.82
CA GLU A 8 21.27 -52.44 49.66
C GLU A 8 22.07 -53.47 50.51
N THR A 9 21.37 -54.11 51.40
CA THR A 9 21.95 -55.17 52.25
C THR A 9 21.51 -56.50 51.70
N ILE A 10 22.46 -57.31 51.27
CA ILE A 10 22.20 -58.64 50.74
C ILE A 10 22.81 -59.66 51.75
N GLU A 11 21.95 -60.53 52.27
CA GLU A 11 22.35 -61.70 53.10
C GLU A 11 22.71 -62.86 52.14
N ASN A 12 23.92 -63.31 52.20
CA ASN A 12 24.44 -64.40 51.37
C ASN A 12 24.06 -65.76 51.97
N GLU A 13 24.03 -66.79 51.20
CA GLU A 13 23.69 -68.14 51.62
C GLU A 13 24.63 -68.75 52.73
N ASP A 14 25.80 -68.13 52.94
CA ASP A 14 26.76 -68.46 54.02
C ASP A 14 26.57 -67.70 55.30
N GLY A 15 25.50 -66.84 55.40
CA GLY A 15 25.18 -66.00 56.55
C GLY A 15 26.02 -64.72 56.61
N SER A 16 26.81 -64.42 55.61
CA SER A 16 27.52 -63.12 55.54
C SER A 16 26.68 -62.06 54.94
N ILE A 17 26.81 -60.85 55.46
CA ILE A 17 26.06 -59.67 55.01
C ILE A 17 26.97 -58.79 54.10
N THR A 18 26.57 -58.65 52.84
CA THR A 18 27.23 -57.72 51.92
C THR A 18 26.43 -56.47 51.74
N THR A 19 27.03 -55.30 51.99
CA THR A 19 26.38 -54.03 51.73
C THR A 19 26.90 -53.44 50.40
N ARG A 20 25.96 -53.10 49.49
CA ARG A 20 26.27 -52.43 48.26
C ARG A 20 25.63 -51.04 48.26
N GLU A 21 26.47 -50.02 48.05
CA GLU A 21 26.00 -48.67 47.89
C GLU A 21 25.46 -48.48 46.46
N LEU A 22 24.18 -48.16 46.34
CA LEU A 22 23.55 -47.81 45.07
C LEU A 22 23.47 -46.29 44.98
N ALA A 23 24.29 -45.71 44.13
CA ALA A 23 24.15 -44.28 43.80
C ALA A 23 22.92 -44.10 42.92
N THR A 24 21.79 -43.67 43.50
CA THR A 24 20.61 -43.25 42.76
C THR A 24 20.59 -41.74 42.65
N THR A 25 20.78 -41.22 41.44
CA THR A 25 20.49 -39.83 41.14
C THR A 25 18.99 -39.66 40.97
N ASP A 26 18.31 -39.24 42.03
CA ASP A 26 16.87 -38.94 41.98
C ASP A 26 16.65 -37.53 41.48
N PHE A 27 15.83 -37.41 40.44
CA PHE A 27 15.36 -36.14 39.93
C PHE A 27 13.96 -35.84 40.48
N TYR A 28 13.74 -34.61 40.96
CA TYR A 28 12.44 -34.18 41.48
C TYR A 28 11.90 -33.04 40.64
N LEU A 29 10.67 -33.18 40.15
CA LEU A 29 9.92 -32.11 39.52
C LEU A 29 9.12 -31.37 40.60
N PHE A 30 9.26 -30.03 40.64
CA PHE A 30 8.65 -29.15 41.64
C PHE A 30 8.93 -29.56 43.10
N GLY A 31 10.04 -30.25 43.37
CA GLY A 31 10.48 -30.61 44.72
C GLY A 31 9.73 -31.74 45.39
N THR A 32 8.69 -32.32 44.79
CA THR A 32 7.80 -33.30 45.42
C THR A 32 7.58 -34.60 44.61
N ILE A 33 7.78 -34.58 43.30
CA ILE A 33 7.49 -35.72 42.44
C ILE A 33 8.81 -36.38 42.01
N ARG A 34 9.05 -37.63 42.44
CA ARG A 34 10.19 -38.42 42.05
C ARG A 34 9.99 -38.94 40.62
N ILE A 35 10.96 -38.63 39.73
CA ILE A 35 10.96 -39.11 38.34
C ILE A 35 12.13 -40.02 38.08
N PRO A 36 11.91 -41.14 37.35
CA PRO A 36 13.00 -41.99 36.91
C PRO A 36 14.01 -41.19 36.06
N GLU A 37 15.28 -41.48 36.22
CA GLU A 37 16.39 -40.81 35.49
C GLU A 37 16.14 -40.71 33.97
N LYS A 38 15.71 -41.82 33.35
CA LYS A 38 15.39 -41.84 31.92
C LYS A 38 14.29 -40.85 31.52
N VAL A 39 13.28 -40.67 32.39
CA VAL A 39 12.18 -39.74 32.14
C VAL A 39 12.66 -38.32 32.37
N ALA A 40 13.51 -38.05 33.35
CA ALA A 40 14.12 -36.76 33.59
C ALA A 40 14.94 -36.28 32.37
N HIS A 41 15.74 -37.15 31.76
CA HIS A 41 16.48 -36.84 30.54
C HIS A 41 15.57 -36.57 29.34
N ILE A 42 14.46 -37.30 29.19
CA ILE A 42 13.46 -37.01 28.12
C ILE A 42 12.82 -35.65 28.32
N ILE A 43 12.42 -35.31 29.54
CA ILE A 43 11.82 -34.00 29.85
C ILE A 43 12.81 -32.86 29.57
N ALA A 44 14.08 -33.04 29.99
CA ALA A 44 15.15 -32.07 29.76
C ALA A 44 15.43 -31.89 28.24
N PHE A 45 15.42 -33.00 27.48
CA PHE A 45 15.58 -32.93 26.02
C PHE A 45 14.41 -32.24 25.33
N ILE A 46 13.15 -32.54 25.69
CA ILE A 46 11.97 -31.89 25.17
C ILE A 46 12.01 -30.38 25.49
N GLY A 47 12.37 -30.03 26.73
CA GLY A 47 12.52 -28.61 27.16
C GLY A 47 13.60 -27.89 26.34
N ALA A 48 14.73 -28.51 26.10
CA ALA A 48 15.81 -27.96 25.27
C ALA A 48 15.38 -27.73 23.81
N VAL A 49 14.66 -28.71 23.22
CA VAL A 49 14.11 -28.59 21.85
C VAL A 49 13.08 -27.46 21.78
N PHE A 50 12.22 -27.33 22.77
CA PHE A 50 11.22 -26.26 22.83
C PHE A 50 11.86 -24.88 22.95
N ILE A 51 12.88 -24.73 23.81
CA ILE A 51 13.64 -23.49 23.94
C ILE A 51 14.35 -23.14 22.62
N ALA A 52 14.99 -24.14 21.97
CA ALA A 52 15.62 -23.93 20.68
C ALA A 52 14.62 -23.46 19.62
N PHE A 53 13.42 -24.04 19.59
CA PHE A 53 12.35 -23.63 18.69
C PHE A 53 11.91 -22.17 18.95
N LEU A 54 11.75 -21.76 20.20
CA LEU A 54 11.42 -20.38 20.54
C LEU A 54 12.52 -19.40 20.13
N LEU A 55 13.79 -19.77 20.32
CA LEU A 55 14.93 -18.93 19.92
C LEU A 55 15.03 -18.81 18.39
N ILE A 56 14.79 -19.90 17.65
CA ILE A 56 14.79 -19.87 16.18
C ILE A 56 13.66 -18.96 15.69
N ASN A 57 12.43 -19.09 16.22
CA ASN A 57 11.32 -18.22 15.83
C ASN A 57 11.62 -16.75 16.16
N SER A 58 12.19 -16.46 17.34
CA SER A 58 12.60 -15.11 17.71
C SER A 58 13.66 -14.56 16.75
N CYS A 59 14.65 -15.36 16.37
CA CYS A 59 15.67 -14.98 15.39
C CYS A 59 15.05 -14.72 14.00
N ILE A 60 14.08 -15.54 13.57
CA ILE A 60 13.38 -15.34 12.29
C ILE A 60 12.59 -14.02 12.31
N GLU A 61 11.87 -13.75 13.39
CA GLU A 61 11.12 -12.48 13.52
C GLU A 61 12.06 -11.26 13.61
N LEU A 62 13.16 -11.37 14.34
CA LEU A 62 14.19 -10.32 14.35
C LEU A 62 14.77 -10.12 12.94
N HIS A 63 15.12 -11.20 12.26
CA HIS A 63 15.67 -11.13 10.90
C HIS A 63 14.70 -10.48 9.93
N LYS A 64 13.42 -10.87 9.96
CA LYS A 64 12.36 -10.20 9.19
C LYS A 64 12.32 -8.69 9.48
N LYS A 65 12.38 -8.30 10.76
CA LYS A 65 12.33 -6.89 11.18
C LYS A 65 13.53 -6.07 10.71
N PHE A 66 14.73 -6.68 10.64
CA PHE A 66 15.95 -6.01 10.19
C PHE A 66 16.17 -6.08 8.67
N THR A 67 15.54 -7.04 7.97
CA THR A 67 15.67 -7.18 6.52
C THR A 67 14.49 -6.63 5.74
N GLN A 68 13.42 -6.15 6.41
CA GLN A 68 12.34 -5.46 5.74
C GLN A 68 12.91 -4.18 5.08
N PRO A 69 12.71 -4.02 3.76
CA PRO A 69 13.04 -2.76 3.13
C PRO A 69 12.27 -1.64 3.82
N ASN A 70 12.85 -0.45 3.87
CA ASN A 70 12.16 0.71 4.40
C ASN A 70 10.86 0.91 3.61
N PRO A 71 9.67 0.82 4.22
CA PRO A 71 8.41 0.94 3.48
C PRO A 71 8.14 2.39 3.03
N PHE A 72 8.93 3.35 3.55
CA PHE A 72 8.77 4.75 3.20
C PHE A 72 9.60 5.09 1.98
N VAL A 73 8.94 5.70 1.02
CA VAL A 73 9.55 6.23 -0.21
C VAL A 73 9.71 7.72 -0.04
N SER A 74 10.95 8.17 -0.17
CA SER A 74 11.26 9.59 -0.03
C SER A 74 10.62 10.39 -1.16
N GLY A 75 10.00 11.49 -0.79
CA GLY A 75 9.53 12.47 -1.76
C GLY A 75 10.68 13.05 -2.60
N PRO A 76 10.40 13.73 -3.70
CA PRO A 76 11.41 14.26 -4.63
C PRO A 76 12.29 15.37 -4.02
N GLY A 77 12.15 15.64 -2.72
CA GLY A 77 12.84 16.72 -2.04
C GLY A 77 12.36 18.12 -2.45
N ALA A 78 12.89 19.16 -1.82
CA ALA A 78 12.54 20.56 -2.10
C ALA A 78 13.12 21.09 -3.44
N LEU A 79 13.09 20.31 -4.51
CA LEU A 79 13.54 20.78 -5.82
C LEU A 79 12.48 21.68 -6.46
N SER A 80 12.86 22.71 -7.11
CA SER A 80 12.08 23.87 -7.52
C SER A 80 11.37 23.79 -8.88
N SER A 81 11.18 22.62 -9.50
CA SER A 81 10.59 22.51 -10.81
C SER A 81 9.31 21.69 -10.87
N SER A 82 8.36 22.12 -11.69
CA SER A 82 7.10 21.47 -12.00
C SER A 82 7.26 20.03 -12.57
N GLU A 83 8.42 19.72 -13.13
CA GLU A 83 8.75 18.41 -13.72
C GLU A 83 8.74 17.24 -12.74
N LYS A 84 8.58 17.49 -11.45
CA LYS A 84 8.56 16.47 -10.40
C LYS A 84 7.24 15.75 -10.23
N TYR A 85 6.19 16.46 -10.58
CA TYR A 85 4.82 16.00 -10.39
C TYR A 85 4.23 15.48 -11.71
N ILE A 86 4.76 15.93 -12.86
CA ILE A 86 4.36 15.46 -14.19
C ILE A 86 5.62 15.15 -15.03
N SER A 87 5.63 13.96 -15.62
CA SER A 87 6.56 13.58 -16.68
C SER A 87 5.79 13.39 -17.98
N PHE A 88 6.37 13.82 -19.10
CA PHE A 88 5.80 13.63 -20.43
C PHE A 88 6.46 12.41 -21.10
N ASP A 89 5.62 11.45 -21.54
CA ASP A 89 6.05 10.18 -22.14
C ASP A 89 5.54 10.04 -23.60
N GLY A 90 5.70 11.10 -24.36
CA GLY A 90 5.39 11.09 -25.80
C GLY A 90 3.92 11.24 -26.13
N PHE A 91 3.48 10.47 -27.15
CA PHE A 91 2.10 10.49 -27.65
C PHE A 91 1.20 9.57 -26.89
N ALA A 92 -0.10 9.87 -26.86
CA ALA A 92 -1.12 9.04 -26.27
C ALA A 92 -1.13 7.61 -26.86
N GLN A 93 -1.41 6.65 -25.99
CA GLN A 93 -1.58 5.25 -26.38
C GLN A 93 -3.05 4.86 -26.15
N ARG A 94 -3.74 4.46 -27.21
CA ARG A 94 -5.13 3.98 -27.13
C ARG A 94 -5.14 2.52 -26.68
N THR A 95 -5.11 2.32 -25.37
CA THR A 95 -5.20 0.99 -24.77
C THR A 95 -6.64 0.47 -24.75
N TYR A 96 -7.63 1.37 -24.65
CA TYR A 96 -9.06 1.05 -24.54
C TYR A 96 -9.82 1.54 -25.77
N GLN A 97 -11.00 0.95 -26.01
CA GLN A 97 -11.88 1.31 -27.13
C GLN A 97 -13.28 1.65 -26.60
N PRO A 98 -13.44 2.81 -25.94
CA PRO A 98 -14.75 3.24 -25.46
C PRO A 98 -15.66 3.65 -26.61
N SER A 99 -16.98 3.52 -26.39
CA SER A 99 -17.98 4.14 -27.22
C SER A 99 -18.02 5.66 -26.99
N GLU A 100 -18.48 6.42 -28.00
CA GLU A 100 -18.59 7.87 -27.90
C GLU A 100 -19.54 8.28 -26.78
N GLY A 101 -19.11 9.21 -25.94
CA GLY A 101 -19.85 9.71 -24.78
C GLY A 101 -19.83 8.77 -23.56
N GLU A 102 -19.31 7.55 -23.70
CA GLU A 102 -19.28 6.57 -22.62
C GLU A 102 -18.01 6.73 -21.77
N ILE A 103 -18.17 6.64 -20.44
CA ILE A 103 -17.11 6.59 -19.46
C ILE A 103 -17.17 5.24 -18.76
N THR A 104 -16.05 4.54 -18.71
CA THR A 104 -15.90 3.24 -18.07
C THR A 104 -14.89 3.31 -16.95
N TYR A 105 -15.21 2.69 -15.80
CA TYR A 105 -14.32 2.46 -14.69
C TYR A 105 -13.99 0.97 -14.63
N CYS A 106 -12.70 0.63 -14.62
CA CYS A 106 -12.29 -0.76 -14.54
C CYS A 106 -12.68 -1.38 -13.20
N ASP A 107 -12.87 -2.70 -13.20
CA ASP A 107 -13.03 -3.41 -11.95
C ASP A 107 -11.78 -3.27 -11.08
N PRO A 108 -11.93 -3.22 -9.75
CA PRO A 108 -10.81 -3.27 -8.84
C PRO A 108 -9.99 -4.55 -9.04
N ASP A 109 -8.71 -4.48 -8.77
CA ASP A 109 -7.86 -5.65 -8.78
C ASP A 109 -8.06 -6.54 -7.54
N ASP A 110 -7.28 -7.63 -7.44
CA ASP A 110 -7.34 -8.59 -6.33
C ASP A 110 -7.03 -7.99 -4.95
N HIS A 111 -6.41 -6.80 -4.91
CA HIS A 111 -6.18 -6.02 -3.70
C HIS A 111 -7.28 -4.98 -3.43
N GLY A 112 -8.34 -4.93 -4.24
CA GLY A 112 -9.42 -3.96 -4.12
C GLY A 112 -9.03 -2.54 -4.54
N ARG A 113 -7.96 -2.37 -5.35
CA ARG A 113 -7.44 -1.09 -5.80
C ARG A 113 -8.10 -0.69 -7.12
N SER A 114 -8.46 0.59 -7.25
CA SER A 114 -8.94 1.16 -8.51
C SER A 114 -7.83 1.14 -9.56
N THR A 115 -8.10 0.62 -10.75
CA THR A 115 -7.06 0.33 -11.74
C THR A 115 -7.06 1.29 -12.91
N CYS A 116 -8.21 1.60 -13.49
CA CYS A 116 -8.33 2.52 -14.61
C CYS A 116 -9.69 3.19 -14.72
N ALA A 117 -9.70 4.33 -15.43
CA ALA A 117 -10.90 5.03 -15.87
C ALA A 117 -10.64 5.58 -17.27
N TYR A 118 -11.58 5.40 -18.22
CA TYR A 118 -11.41 5.87 -19.58
C TYR A 118 -12.74 6.21 -20.25
N GLY A 119 -12.68 7.02 -21.30
CA GLY A 119 -13.84 7.38 -22.09
C GLY A 119 -13.45 7.99 -23.44
N LEU A 120 -14.42 8.03 -24.33
CA LEU A 120 -14.39 8.83 -25.55
C LEU A 120 -15.32 10.03 -25.32
N LEU A 121 -14.74 11.09 -24.75
CA LEU A 121 -15.46 12.22 -24.18
C LEU A 121 -16.01 13.15 -25.25
N THR A 122 -17.21 13.63 -25.01
CA THR A 122 -17.95 14.59 -25.86
C THR A 122 -18.26 15.87 -25.08
N PRO A 123 -18.75 16.94 -25.74
CA PRO A 123 -19.23 18.13 -25.05
C PRO A 123 -20.32 17.84 -24.01
N GLU A 124 -21.16 16.81 -24.21
CA GLU A 124 -22.20 16.38 -23.27
C GLU A 124 -21.59 15.88 -21.95
N ASN A 125 -20.47 15.13 -22.00
CA ASN A 125 -19.73 14.73 -20.80
C ASN A 125 -19.22 15.97 -20.05
N ARG A 126 -18.70 16.95 -20.77
CA ARG A 126 -18.23 18.21 -20.20
C ARG A 126 -19.37 19.02 -19.58
N GLU A 127 -20.56 19.05 -20.23
CA GLU A 127 -21.75 19.71 -19.68
C GLU A 127 -22.24 19.00 -18.41
N LYS A 128 -22.26 17.66 -18.37
CA LYS A 128 -22.51 16.88 -17.14
C LYS A 128 -21.56 17.31 -16.04
N GLY A 129 -20.26 17.45 -16.36
CA GLY A 129 -19.22 17.86 -15.40
C GLY A 129 -19.42 19.29 -14.86
N ARG A 130 -19.83 20.26 -15.69
CA ARG A 130 -20.13 21.63 -15.22
C ARG A 130 -21.29 21.67 -14.24
N ASN A 131 -22.26 20.77 -14.40
CA ASN A 131 -23.44 20.69 -13.54
C ASN A 131 -23.22 19.75 -12.33
N TYR A 132 -22.03 19.16 -12.20
CA TYR A 132 -21.72 18.26 -11.10
C TYR A 132 -21.72 19.01 -9.76
N GLN A 133 -22.52 18.52 -8.82
CA GLN A 133 -22.50 19.00 -7.44
C GLN A 133 -21.72 18.00 -6.59
N ARG A 134 -20.63 18.47 -6.00
CA ARG A 134 -19.81 17.63 -5.11
C ARG A 134 -20.63 17.25 -3.89
N HIS A 135 -20.71 15.94 -3.65
CA HIS A 135 -21.29 15.37 -2.44
C HIS A 135 -20.17 14.73 -1.61
N ASP A 136 -20.35 14.74 -0.30
CA ASP A 136 -19.49 13.93 0.57
C ASP A 136 -19.75 12.45 0.25
N VAL A 137 -18.65 11.70 0.14
CA VAL A 137 -18.72 10.26 -0.15
C VAL A 137 -18.35 9.47 1.09
N ASP A 138 -19.19 8.47 1.40
CA ASP A 138 -19.02 7.59 2.55
C ASP A 138 -18.25 6.31 2.17
N PHE A 139 -17.07 6.49 1.58
CA PHE A 139 -16.12 5.41 1.34
C PHE A 139 -14.68 5.93 1.40
N ASN A 140 -13.75 5.04 1.69
CA ASN A 140 -12.32 5.31 1.62
C ASN A 140 -11.72 4.49 0.48
N PRO A 141 -10.91 5.09 -0.40
CA PRO A 141 -10.14 4.36 -1.39
C PRO A 141 -9.06 3.49 -0.72
N SER A 142 -8.49 2.54 -1.47
CA SER A 142 -7.41 1.68 -0.98
C SER A 142 -6.24 2.51 -0.42
N GLY A 143 -5.64 2.05 0.68
CA GLY A 143 -4.52 2.73 1.34
C GLY A 143 -4.86 4.05 2.04
N TRP A 144 -6.16 4.38 2.20
CA TRP A 144 -6.54 5.59 2.93
C TRP A 144 -6.07 5.51 4.39
N PRO A 145 -5.26 6.48 4.89
CA PRO A 145 -4.70 6.41 6.23
C PRO A 145 -5.76 6.57 7.32
N GLU A 146 -5.54 5.97 8.49
CA GLU A 146 -6.39 6.18 9.67
C GLU A 146 -6.39 7.66 10.12
N THR A 147 -5.24 8.31 10.00
CA THR A 147 -5.07 9.73 10.31
C THR A 147 -4.42 10.44 9.14
N ASN A 148 -5.10 11.43 8.59
CA ASN A 148 -4.58 12.23 7.48
C ASN A 148 -3.54 13.23 8.00
N THR A 149 -2.39 13.28 7.34
CA THR A 149 -1.36 14.28 7.63
C THR A 149 -1.83 15.66 7.18
N TYR A 150 -1.65 16.66 8.02
CA TYR A 150 -2.02 18.05 7.70
C TYR A 150 -0.75 18.86 7.38
N ILE A 151 -0.72 19.40 6.17
CA ILE A 151 0.37 20.27 5.72
C ILE A 151 0.01 21.72 6.06
N GLU A 152 0.88 22.37 6.83
CA GLU A 152 0.66 23.78 7.23
C GLU A 152 0.46 24.66 6.00
N HIS A 153 -0.58 25.53 6.02
CA HIS A 153 -1.04 26.39 4.93
C HIS A 153 -1.61 25.69 3.69
N PHE A 154 -1.59 24.33 3.61
CA PHE A 154 -2.08 23.58 2.45
C PHE A 154 -3.30 22.72 2.75
N GLY A 155 -3.45 22.24 3.97
CA GLY A 155 -4.52 21.35 4.38
C GLY A 155 -4.13 19.88 4.40
N PRO A 156 -5.09 18.95 4.25
CA PRO A 156 -4.79 17.54 4.30
C PRO A 156 -3.87 17.12 3.13
N LEU A 157 -2.90 16.24 3.42
CA LEU A 157 -2.01 15.68 2.41
C LEU A 157 -2.76 14.74 1.47
N TRP A 158 -3.61 13.88 2.05
CA TRP A 158 -4.34 12.87 1.29
C TRP A 158 -5.72 13.38 0.88
N ILE A 159 -6.02 13.23 -0.40
CA ILE A 159 -7.28 13.60 -1.04
C ILE A 159 -7.90 12.34 -1.66
N LYS A 160 -9.22 12.17 -1.55
CA LYS A 160 -9.97 11.20 -2.33
C LYS A 160 -10.05 11.74 -3.76
N THR A 161 -9.22 11.21 -4.65
CA THR A 161 -9.00 11.76 -5.99
C THR A 161 -9.66 10.88 -7.04
N PRO A 162 -10.67 11.38 -7.77
CA PRO A 162 -11.18 10.71 -8.96
C PRO A 162 -10.10 10.63 -10.04
N MET A 163 -9.88 9.46 -10.64
CA MET A 163 -8.93 9.28 -11.75
C MET A 163 -9.39 10.03 -13.00
N LEU A 164 -10.63 9.86 -13.40
CA LEU A 164 -11.28 10.68 -14.42
C LEU A 164 -12.16 11.70 -13.70
N GLY A 165 -11.77 12.97 -13.79
CA GLY A 165 -12.31 14.04 -13.00
C GLY A 165 -13.79 14.33 -13.27
N THR A 166 -14.48 14.75 -12.23
CA THR A 166 -15.91 15.08 -12.30
C THR A 166 -16.20 16.23 -13.27
N GLN A 167 -15.25 17.15 -13.46
CA GLN A 167 -15.36 18.24 -14.44
C GLN A 167 -15.43 17.77 -15.89
N LEU A 168 -15.01 16.52 -16.18
CA LEU A 168 -15.09 15.89 -17.49
C LEU A 168 -16.26 14.90 -17.60
N GLY A 169 -17.15 14.89 -16.60
CA GLY A 169 -18.31 14.01 -16.54
C GLY A 169 -18.08 12.70 -15.80
N GLY A 170 -16.90 12.50 -15.21
CA GLY A 170 -16.62 11.35 -14.35
C GLY A 170 -17.48 11.36 -13.09
N ASP A 171 -17.74 10.19 -12.53
CA ASP A 171 -18.49 10.03 -11.29
C ASP A 171 -17.53 9.84 -10.10
N PHE A 172 -17.91 10.33 -8.92
CA PHE A 172 -17.15 10.16 -7.70
C PHE A 172 -17.57 8.86 -7.00
N VAL A 173 -17.08 7.74 -7.54
CA VAL A 173 -17.41 6.37 -7.12
C VAL A 173 -16.15 5.59 -6.73
N PRO A 174 -16.26 4.49 -5.96
CA PRO A 174 -15.10 3.74 -5.49
C PRO A 174 -14.13 3.36 -6.61
N ASN A 175 -14.64 2.79 -7.72
CA ASN A 175 -13.81 2.30 -8.84
C ASN A 175 -13.09 3.42 -9.63
N ASN A 176 -13.49 4.68 -9.44
CA ASN A 176 -12.86 5.85 -10.06
C ASN A 176 -12.02 6.64 -9.07
N THR A 177 -11.88 6.20 -7.81
CA THR A 177 -11.25 7.02 -6.77
C THR A 177 -10.04 6.32 -6.18
N ILE A 178 -8.95 7.06 -6.05
CA ILE A 178 -7.70 6.63 -5.43
C ILE A 178 -7.35 7.51 -4.22
N THR A 179 -6.43 7.03 -3.39
CA THR A 179 -5.75 7.85 -2.39
C THR A 179 -4.66 8.66 -3.09
N GLY A 180 -4.94 9.94 -3.36
CA GLY A 180 -4.03 10.88 -4.02
C GLY A 180 -3.43 11.86 -3.04
N THR A 181 -2.20 12.32 -3.30
CA THR A 181 -1.65 13.49 -2.59
C THR A 181 -2.34 14.78 -3.07
N GLU A 182 -2.28 15.82 -2.28
CA GLU A 182 -2.79 17.14 -2.67
C GLU A 182 -2.12 17.65 -3.95
N HIS A 183 -0.82 17.34 -4.14
CA HIS A 183 -0.09 17.70 -5.36
C HIS A 183 -0.55 16.89 -6.58
N LEU A 184 -0.84 15.60 -6.42
CA LEU A 184 -1.40 14.81 -7.52
C LEU A 184 -2.77 15.32 -7.93
N ASP A 185 -3.65 15.58 -6.97
CA ASP A 185 -5.00 16.11 -7.22
C ASP A 185 -4.95 17.56 -7.72
N ASN A 186 -3.99 18.35 -7.19
CA ASN A 186 -3.86 19.80 -7.42
C ASN A 186 -5.20 20.56 -7.26
N SER A 187 -5.99 20.14 -6.27
CA SER A 187 -7.35 20.65 -6.05
C SER A 187 -7.39 22.10 -5.56
N ARG A 188 -6.23 22.68 -5.26
CA ARG A 188 -6.10 24.06 -4.78
C ARG A 188 -5.15 24.85 -5.68
N PRO A 189 -5.67 25.54 -6.68
CA PRO A 189 -4.85 26.36 -7.56
C PRO A 189 -4.13 27.45 -6.76
N LYS A 190 -2.82 27.36 -6.70
CA LYS A 190 -1.95 28.43 -6.24
C LYS A 190 -1.49 29.22 -7.45
N GLY A 191 -2.14 30.30 -7.71
CA GLY A 191 -1.82 31.15 -8.85
C GLY A 191 -2.69 30.86 -10.07
N ASN A 192 -2.10 30.76 -11.25
CA ASN A 192 -2.85 30.47 -12.47
C ASN A 192 -3.30 29.00 -12.50
N ALA A 193 -4.55 28.73 -12.88
CA ALA A 193 -5.16 27.42 -13.05
C ALA A 193 -4.43 26.48 -14.03
N TYR A 194 -3.25 26.85 -14.48
CA TYR A 194 -2.47 26.24 -15.57
C TYR A 194 -1.13 25.66 -15.10
N ASP A 195 -0.92 25.62 -13.79
CA ASP A 195 0.29 24.98 -13.28
C ASP A 195 0.26 23.49 -13.67
N LYS A 196 1.25 23.09 -14.48
CA LYS A 196 1.43 21.72 -15.00
C LYS A 196 1.84 20.74 -13.89
N ASN A 197 1.09 20.72 -12.79
CA ASN A 197 1.56 20.15 -11.53
C ASN A 197 0.67 19.05 -10.97
N GLY A 198 -0.26 18.50 -11.69
CA GLY A 198 -1.13 17.46 -11.19
C GLY A 198 -2.16 17.03 -12.21
N LEU A 199 -3.14 16.28 -11.76
CA LEU A 199 -4.20 15.72 -12.59
C LEU A 199 -5.08 16.81 -13.23
N GLN A 200 -5.18 17.98 -12.61
CA GLN A 200 -5.89 19.12 -13.21
C GLN A 200 -5.30 19.59 -14.54
N TYR A 201 -4.00 19.38 -14.80
CA TYR A 201 -3.43 19.82 -16.08
C TYR A 201 -3.98 19.05 -17.28
N PRO A 202 -3.94 17.71 -17.33
CA PRO A 202 -4.59 16.97 -18.41
C PRO A 202 -6.09 17.20 -18.47
N GLU A 203 -6.78 17.34 -17.33
CA GLU A 203 -8.20 17.64 -17.30
C GLU A 203 -8.52 19.03 -17.88
N TYR A 204 -7.67 20.00 -17.62
CA TYR A 204 -7.80 21.34 -18.21
C TYR A 204 -7.65 21.29 -19.74
N LEU A 205 -6.66 20.56 -20.26
CA LEU A 205 -6.50 20.38 -21.70
C LEU A 205 -7.73 19.75 -22.35
N ALA A 206 -8.26 18.71 -21.70
CA ALA A 206 -9.47 18.04 -22.14
C ALA A 206 -10.70 18.96 -22.08
N ALA A 207 -10.86 19.69 -20.99
CA ALA A 207 -11.96 20.64 -20.80
C ALA A 207 -11.92 21.75 -21.86
N GLN A 208 -10.75 22.36 -22.10
CA GLN A 208 -10.61 23.39 -23.14
C GLN A 208 -10.99 22.87 -24.53
N TYR A 209 -10.54 21.66 -24.86
CA TYR A 209 -10.85 21.04 -26.14
C TYR A 209 -12.38 20.80 -26.30
N LEU A 210 -13.02 20.24 -25.27
CA LEU A 210 -14.45 19.94 -25.28
C LEU A 210 -15.34 21.21 -25.18
N ASP A 211 -14.80 22.29 -24.61
CA ASP A 211 -15.50 23.59 -24.52
C ASP A 211 -15.46 24.39 -25.83
N ASP A 212 -14.57 24.01 -26.76
CA ASP A 212 -14.49 24.67 -28.07
C ASP A 212 -15.61 24.19 -29.00
N GLN A 213 -16.47 25.12 -29.36
CA GLN A 213 -17.60 24.84 -30.25
C GLN A 213 -17.21 24.29 -31.63
N TYR A 214 -15.98 24.52 -32.07
CA TYR A 214 -15.46 23.98 -33.34
C TYR A 214 -15.12 22.50 -33.24
N ASN A 215 -14.89 21.98 -32.05
CA ASN A 215 -14.55 20.60 -31.75
C ASN A 215 -15.77 19.72 -31.39
N ALA A 216 -16.98 20.28 -31.41
CA ALA A 216 -18.20 19.62 -30.91
C ALA A 216 -18.52 18.27 -31.58
N GLN A 217 -18.00 18.01 -32.79
CA GLN A 217 -18.20 16.74 -33.52
C GLN A 217 -17.00 15.80 -33.45
N CYS A 218 -16.00 16.12 -32.69
CA CYS A 218 -14.74 15.40 -32.62
C CYS A 218 -14.48 14.97 -31.17
N PRO A 219 -14.79 13.72 -30.79
CA PRO A 219 -14.64 13.28 -29.43
C PRO A 219 -13.16 13.17 -29.01
N LEU A 220 -12.92 13.29 -27.72
CA LEU A 220 -11.61 13.23 -27.08
C LEU A 220 -11.43 11.90 -26.35
N TYR A 221 -10.44 11.12 -26.76
CA TYR A 221 -10.01 9.98 -25.96
C TYR A 221 -9.30 10.47 -24.69
N TYR A 222 -9.75 9.98 -23.54
CA TYR A 222 -9.15 10.25 -22.24
C TYR A 222 -9.08 8.96 -21.44
N ALA A 223 -7.90 8.55 -21.04
CA ALA A 223 -7.70 7.37 -20.22
C ALA A 223 -6.71 7.62 -19.09
N VAL A 224 -7.01 7.10 -17.94
CA VAL A 224 -6.16 7.16 -16.74
C VAL A 224 -5.93 5.75 -16.22
N THR A 225 -4.68 5.39 -15.99
CA THR A 225 -4.29 4.11 -15.40
C THR A 225 -3.50 4.37 -14.13
N ALA A 226 -3.89 3.72 -13.03
CA ALA A 226 -3.19 3.80 -11.76
C ALA A 226 -2.01 2.82 -11.74
N ASN A 227 -0.81 3.32 -11.40
CA ASN A 227 0.42 2.55 -11.38
C ASN A 227 0.81 2.24 -9.94
N TYR A 228 0.62 0.98 -9.55
CA TYR A 228 1.00 0.46 -8.24
C TYR A 228 2.31 -0.30 -8.34
N GLU A 229 3.05 -0.39 -7.24
CA GLU A 229 4.21 -1.27 -7.13
C GLU A 229 3.87 -2.43 -6.21
N ALA A 230 4.00 -3.66 -6.73
CA ALA A 230 3.68 -4.88 -6.01
C ALA A 230 2.29 -4.83 -5.30
N ASP A 231 2.27 -5.05 -3.99
CA ASP A 231 1.08 -5.09 -3.14
C ASP A 231 0.76 -3.75 -2.44
N GLU A 232 1.39 -2.65 -2.87
CA GLU A 232 1.08 -1.32 -2.35
C GLU A 232 -0.37 -0.94 -2.61
N LEU A 233 -1.02 -0.32 -1.63
CA LEU A 233 -2.44 0.05 -1.71
C LEU A 233 -2.70 1.45 -2.30
N ILE A 234 -1.65 2.26 -2.40
CA ILE A 234 -1.69 3.61 -2.97
C ILE A 234 -0.88 3.61 -4.26
N PRO A 235 -1.39 4.14 -5.38
CA PRO A 235 -0.63 4.18 -6.62
C PRO A 235 0.54 5.16 -6.50
N ARG A 236 1.70 4.80 -7.08
CA ARG A 236 2.87 5.69 -7.15
C ARG A 236 2.70 6.82 -8.15
N SER A 237 1.88 6.59 -9.16
CA SER A 237 1.59 7.57 -10.21
C SER A 237 0.31 7.20 -10.96
N LEU A 238 -0.17 8.14 -11.76
CA LEU A 238 -1.19 7.91 -12.76
C LEU A 238 -0.60 8.12 -14.14
N THR A 239 -0.85 7.20 -15.07
CA THR A 239 -0.60 7.42 -16.49
C THR A 239 -1.86 7.98 -17.11
N VAL A 240 -1.77 9.14 -17.77
CA VAL A 240 -2.89 9.80 -18.44
C VAL A 240 -2.60 9.89 -19.93
N ASP A 241 -3.48 9.32 -20.74
CA ASP A 241 -3.45 9.38 -22.19
C ASP A 241 -4.59 10.28 -22.69
N ILE A 242 -4.27 11.31 -23.47
CA ILE A 242 -5.24 12.21 -24.09
C ILE A 242 -4.98 12.27 -25.58
N GLU A 243 -6.01 12.01 -26.38
CA GLU A 243 -5.94 12.13 -27.82
C GLU A 243 -7.24 12.66 -28.43
N ALA A 244 -7.14 13.79 -29.09
CA ALA A 244 -8.22 14.34 -29.89
C ALA A 244 -8.37 13.58 -31.22
N CYS A 245 -9.58 13.42 -31.70
CA CYS A 245 -9.84 12.70 -32.96
C CYS A 245 -9.23 13.41 -34.17
N ASP A 246 -9.05 14.74 -34.10
CA ASP A 246 -8.38 15.58 -35.10
C ASP A 246 -6.85 15.65 -34.97
N GLN A 247 -6.30 14.91 -33.96
CA GLN A 247 -4.88 14.88 -33.62
C GLN A 247 -4.28 16.22 -33.14
N SER A 248 -5.08 17.23 -32.86
CA SER A 248 -4.59 18.50 -32.30
C SER A 248 -4.01 18.33 -30.90
N ILE A 249 -4.45 17.29 -30.18
CA ILE A 249 -3.89 16.86 -28.91
C ILE A 249 -3.56 15.38 -29.02
N SER A 250 -2.31 15.00 -28.71
CA SER A 250 -1.91 13.63 -28.45
C SER A 250 -0.78 13.66 -27.43
N LYS A 251 -1.06 13.27 -26.20
CA LYS A 251 -0.12 13.34 -25.07
C LYS A 251 -0.28 12.15 -24.15
N ARG A 252 0.86 11.60 -23.74
CA ARG A 252 0.97 10.69 -22.61
C ARG A 252 1.72 11.39 -21.48
N MET A 253 1.12 11.36 -20.29
CA MET A 253 1.66 12.01 -19.11
C MET A 253 1.67 11.04 -17.94
N ILE A 254 2.70 11.12 -17.12
CA ILE A 254 2.78 10.39 -15.85
C ILE A 254 2.68 11.43 -14.73
N ILE A 255 1.61 11.35 -13.94
CA ILE A 255 1.37 12.21 -12.80
C ILE A 255 1.84 11.48 -11.55
N HIS A 256 2.85 12.01 -10.89
CA HIS A 256 3.47 11.38 -9.72
C HIS A 256 2.67 11.64 -8.44
N ASN A 257 2.37 10.58 -7.70
CA ASN A 257 1.64 10.65 -6.43
C ASN A 257 2.62 10.81 -5.26
N VAL A 258 3.23 11.96 -5.18
CA VAL A 258 4.30 12.27 -4.22
C VAL A 258 4.05 13.59 -3.51
N GLU A 259 4.69 13.77 -2.36
CA GLU A 259 4.75 15.04 -1.66
C GLU A 259 6.22 15.42 -1.40
N ALA A 260 6.61 16.66 -1.75
CA ALA A 260 8.02 17.07 -1.81
C ALA A 260 8.80 16.89 -0.50
N THR A 261 8.13 17.08 0.63
CA THR A 261 8.76 17.16 1.96
C THR A 261 8.41 16.00 2.87
N TYR A 262 7.71 15.00 2.34
CA TYR A 262 7.30 13.83 3.10
C TYR A 262 7.75 12.54 2.43
N ASP A 263 8.26 11.62 3.23
CA ASP A 263 8.38 10.22 2.85
C ASP A 263 7.01 9.56 3.01
N ILE A 264 6.62 8.75 2.05
CA ILE A 264 5.31 8.09 1.98
C ILE A 264 5.46 6.59 2.10
N ASN A 265 4.65 5.98 2.95
CA ASN A 265 4.40 4.55 2.96
C ASN A 265 3.17 4.25 2.07
N TYR A 266 3.39 3.72 0.86
CA TYR A 266 2.32 3.44 -0.10
C TYR A 266 1.45 2.22 0.24
N HIS A 267 1.80 1.44 1.28
CA HIS A 267 0.93 0.38 1.79
C HIS A 267 -0.14 0.92 2.76
N THR A 268 0.19 1.94 3.57
CA THR A 268 -0.65 2.39 4.69
C THR A 268 -1.11 3.84 4.60
N GLY A 269 -0.50 4.64 3.74
CA GLY A 269 -0.71 6.10 3.69
C GLY A 269 -0.05 6.85 4.84
N GLU A 270 0.73 6.19 5.70
CA GLU A 270 1.53 6.87 6.72
C GLU A 270 2.61 7.72 6.07
N THR A 271 2.89 8.86 6.69
CA THR A 271 3.91 9.78 6.21
C THR A 271 4.87 10.16 7.33
N ARG A 272 6.11 10.46 6.95
CA ARG A 272 7.11 11.04 7.86
C ARG A 272 7.87 12.17 7.16
N ARG A 273 8.33 13.11 7.96
CA ARG A 273 9.09 14.28 7.50
C ARG A 273 10.59 14.09 7.74
#